data_43d0524bff933ddb460a2d35dbc05d00
#
_entry.id   43d0524bff933ddb460a2d35dbc05d00
#
_cell.length_a   1.000
_cell.length_b   1.000
_cell.length_c   1.000
_cell.angle_alpha   90.00
_cell.angle_beta   90.00
_cell.angle_gamma   90.00
#
_symmetry.space_group_name_H-M   'P 1'
#
loop_
_entity.id
_entity.type
_entity.pdbx_description
1 polymer ?
#
loop_
_entity_poly.entity_id
_entity_poly.type
_entity_poly.pdbx_seq_one_letter_code
_entity_poly.pdbx_strand_id
1 'polypeptide(L)'
;AYWVSIASRLVILLALGMTGNLPTAFNLLANITMFQKFIGQQDMIGVFWTLQIELVFYIVAALLAWRKLLTQRWPIQLTMMLLTLICAAGRYVTHKPLPVAIFMAMSLMWMADTLRASERGEVAGAAVKRAVIGMIVMLVPASLLGYGDEGPRYITSYLIAIGIFVLCWSKRAAFEKSNILMRALGWLGDWSYGIYLMHGSMLILIAQPLRKSTENVWLTTAATLPPLLLVSWLLYRYIEAPMIRIGKQLTKRNTV
;
A
#
# COMPACT_ATOMS: atom_id res chain seq x y z
N ALA A 1 -3.49 -12.72 -6.62
CA ALA A 1 -2.97 -12.87 -5.25
C ALA A 1 -4.01 -12.50 -4.17
N TYR A 2 -4.76 -11.38 -4.32
CA TYR A 2 -5.74 -10.93 -3.32
C TYR A 2 -6.77 -12.00 -2.93
N TRP A 3 -7.49 -12.58 -3.88
CA TRP A 3 -8.49 -13.62 -3.59
C TRP A 3 -7.87 -14.90 -3.03
N VAL A 4 -6.62 -15.18 -3.40
CA VAL A 4 -5.87 -16.30 -2.80
C VAL A 4 -5.56 -16.04 -1.33
N SER A 5 -5.25 -14.80 -0.95
CA SER A 5 -5.05 -14.46 0.46
C SER A 5 -6.33 -14.59 1.29
N ILE A 6 -7.50 -14.25 0.73
CA ILE A 6 -8.81 -14.51 1.35
C ILE A 6 -9.03 -16.02 1.54
N ALA A 7 -8.85 -16.80 0.48
CA ALA A 7 -9.02 -18.26 0.54
C ALA A 7 -8.05 -18.91 1.54
N SER A 8 -6.77 -18.50 1.52
CA SER A 8 -5.75 -18.97 2.49
C SER A 8 -6.15 -18.66 3.93
N ARG A 9 -6.68 -17.45 4.17
CA ARG A 9 -7.15 -17.05 5.50
C ARG A 9 -8.28 -17.95 5.99
N LEU A 10 -9.27 -18.23 5.14
CA LEU A 10 -10.38 -19.13 5.48
C LEU A 10 -9.89 -20.55 5.80
N VAL A 11 -9.02 -21.10 4.94
CA VAL A 11 -8.44 -22.44 5.14
C VAL A 11 -7.67 -22.51 6.46
N ILE A 12 -6.87 -21.50 6.78
CA ILE A 12 -6.09 -21.45 8.03
C ILE A 12 -7.02 -21.40 9.25
N LEU A 13 -8.06 -20.56 9.22
CA LEU A 13 -9.02 -20.46 10.32
C LEU A 13 -9.76 -21.78 10.56
N LEU A 14 -10.17 -22.47 9.50
CA LEU A 14 -10.81 -23.79 9.58
C LEU A 14 -9.84 -24.85 10.10
N ALA A 15 -8.62 -24.90 9.56
CA ALA A 15 -7.61 -25.89 9.98
C ALA A 15 -7.20 -25.75 11.45
N LEU A 16 -7.20 -24.51 11.98
CA LEU A 16 -6.90 -24.24 13.39
C LEU A 16 -8.13 -24.34 14.32
N GLY A 17 -9.31 -24.70 13.81
CA GLY A 17 -10.53 -24.78 14.58
C GLY A 17 -11.05 -23.42 15.08
N MET A 18 -10.58 -22.31 14.49
CA MET A 18 -10.94 -20.93 14.88
C MET A 18 -12.27 -20.49 14.23
N THR A 19 -13.31 -21.33 14.35
CA THR A 19 -14.60 -21.11 13.67
C THR A 19 -15.32 -19.84 14.09
N GLY A 20 -15.12 -19.37 15.33
CA GLY A 20 -15.66 -18.11 15.82
C GLY A 20 -15.07 -16.85 15.14
N ASN A 21 -13.97 -17.00 14.41
CA ASN A 21 -13.32 -15.91 13.65
C ASN A 21 -13.65 -15.97 12.14
N LEU A 22 -14.52 -16.88 11.72
CA LEU A 22 -14.96 -16.91 10.33
C LEU A 22 -15.84 -15.69 9.99
N PRO A 23 -15.67 -15.11 8.81
CA PRO A 23 -16.49 -14.00 8.37
C PRO A 23 -17.93 -14.47 8.10
N THR A 24 -18.89 -13.58 8.29
CA THR A 24 -20.23 -13.82 7.76
C THR A 24 -20.22 -13.84 6.23
N ALA A 25 -21.22 -14.45 5.60
CA ALA A 25 -21.32 -14.47 4.14
C ALA A 25 -21.30 -13.05 3.54
N PHE A 26 -21.97 -12.10 4.20
CA PHE A 26 -21.99 -10.70 3.76
C PHE A 26 -20.59 -10.04 3.88
N ASN A 27 -19.88 -10.25 5.00
CA ASN A 27 -18.53 -9.75 5.17
C ASN A 27 -17.56 -10.36 4.14
N LEU A 28 -17.69 -11.67 3.85
CA LEU A 28 -16.89 -12.34 2.82
C LEU A 28 -17.13 -11.74 1.44
N LEU A 29 -18.39 -11.58 1.03
CA LEU A 29 -18.75 -10.95 -0.24
C LEU A 29 -18.22 -9.52 -0.34
N ALA A 30 -18.34 -8.74 0.73
CA ALA A 30 -17.78 -7.40 0.82
C ALA A 30 -16.26 -7.38 0.59
N ASN A 31 -15.54 -8.30 1.24
CA ASN A 31 -14.09 -8.41 1.07
C ASN A 31 -13.69 -8.89 -0.34
N ILE A 32 -14.45 -9.77 -0.98
CA ILE A 32 -14.19 -10.19 -2.36
C ILE A 32 -14.20 -9.01 -3.33
N THR A 33 -15.06 -8.01 -3.10
CA THR A 33 -15.17 -6.81 -3.95
C THR A 33 -14.16 -5.71 -3.62
N MET A 34 -13.40 -5.81 -2.54
CA MET A 34 -12.54 -4.75 -1.96
C MET A 34 -13.30 -3.50 -1.48
N PHE A 35 -14.64 -3.53 -1.39
CA PHE A 35 -15.44 -2.38 -0.95
C PHE A 35 -15.89 -2.48 0.52
N GLN A 36 -15.37 -3.42 1.30
CA GLN A 36 -15.82 -3.71 2.66
C GLN A 36 -15.87 -2.47 3.57
N LYS A 37 -14.87 -1.59 3.56
CA LYS A 37 -14.89 -0.38 4.40
C LYS A 37 -15.95 0.63 3.99
N PHE A 38 -16.25 0.73 2.69
CA PHE A 38 -17.26 1.67 2.20
C PHE A 38 -18.70 1.27 2.59
N ILE A 39 -18.90 -0.02 2.87
CA ILE A 39 -20.20 -0.56 3.32
C ILE A 39 -20.18 -0.95 4.80
N GLY A 40 -19.22 -0.41 5.59
CA GLY A 40 -19.14 -0.60 7.03
C GLY A 40 -18.72 -2.00 7.48
N GLN A 41 -18.14 -2.82 6.59
CA GLN A 41 -17.66 -4.16 6.94
C GLN A 41 -16.18 -4.12 7.35
N GLN A 42 -15.78 -5.09 8.19
CA GLN A 42 -14.40 -5.23 8.64
C GLN A 42 -13.54 -5.94 7.59
N ASP A 43 -12.25 -5.57 7.56
CA ASP A 43 -11.26 -6.27 6.76
C ASP A 43 -11.02 -7.68 7.32
N MET A 44 -11.06 -8.70 6.48
CA MET A 44 -10.69 -10.07 6.86
C MET A 44 -9.21 -10.21 7.21
N ILE A 45 -8.37 -9.43 6.56
CA ILE A 45 -6.94 -9.31 6.84
C ILE A 45 -6.65 -7.83 7.06
N GLY A 46 -6.01 -7.50 8.18
CA GLY A 46 -5.83 -6.12 8.63
C GLY A 46 -5.13 -5.19 7.66
N VAL A 47 -4.44 -5.71 6.64
CA VAL A 47 -3.74 -4.92 5.62
C VAL A 47 -4.61 -4.55 4.41
N PHE A 48 -5.82 -5.06 4.30
CA PHE A 48 -6.67 -4.81 3.12
C PHE A 48 -7.11 -3.35 2.97
N TRP A 49 -7.10 -2.58 4.04
CA TRP A 49 -7.44 -1.16 3.97
C TRP A 49 -6.54 -0.34 3.02
N THR A 50 -5.27 -0.71 2.86
CA THR A 50 -4.37 -0.03 1.92
C THR A 50 -4.67 -0.36 0.47
N LEU A 51 -5.09 -1.61 0.19
CA LEU A 51 -5.53 -2.02 -1.15
C LEU A 51 -6.78 -1.26 -1.60
N GLN A 52 -7.65 -0.90 -0.65
CA GLN A 52 -8.80 -0.04 -0.95
C GLN A 52 -8.35 1.37 -1.36
N ILE A 53 -7.30 1.91 -0.72
CA ILE A 53 -6.72 3.19 -1.13
C ILE A 53 -6.19 3.12 -2.56
N GLU A 54 -5.48 2.02 -2.90
CA GLU A 54 -5.01 1.79 -4.28
C GLU A 54 -6.18 1.69 -5.27
N LEU A 55 -7.24 0.97 -4.92
CA LEU A 55 -8.45 0.88 -5.76
C LEU A 55 -9.07 2.26 -6.00
N VAL A 56 -9.24 3.07 -4.95
CA VAL A 56 -9.73 4.45 -5.07
C VAL A 56 -8.81 5.27 -5.95
N PHE A 57 -7.49 5.16 -5.77
CA PHE A 57 -6.52 5.84 -6.61
C PHE A 57 -6.68 5.45 -8.09
N TYR A 58 -6.80 4.17 -8.42
CA TYR A 58 -7.01 3.72 -9.80
C TYR A 58 -8.33 4.23 -10.39
N ILE A 59 -9.42 4.24 -9.61
CA ILE A 59 -10.71 4.80 -10.05
C ILE A 59 -10.56 6.29 -10.35
N VAL A 60 -9.96 7.05 -9.43
CA VAL A 60 -9.72 8.50 -9.62
C VAL A 60 -8.81 8.75 -10.81
N ALA A 61 -7.72 7.99 -10.95
CA ALA A 61 -6.81 8.11 -12.09
C ALA A 61 -7.52 7.80 -13.42
N ALA A 62 -8.37 6.77 -13.47
CA ALA A 62 -9.16 6.44 -14.65
C ALA A 62 -10.15 7.56 -15.02
N LEU A 63 -10.84 8.14 -14.04
CA LEU A 63 -11.74 9.28 -14.24
C LEU A 63 -11.00 10.52 -14.75
N LEU A 64 -9.83 10.83 -14.19
CA LEU A 64 -8.98 11.93 -14.62
C LEU A 64 -8.42 11.69 -16.03
N ALA A 65 -8.06 10.44 -16.36
CA ALA A 65 -7.65 10.04 -17.70
C ALA A 65 -8.78 10.28 -18.72
N TRP A 66 -9.99 9.81 -18.40
CA TRP A 66 -11.18 10.02 -19.23
C TRP A 66 -11.46 11.50 -19.47
N ARG A 67 -11.27 12.34 -18.44
CA ARG A 67 -11.41 13.80 -18.53
C ARG A 67 -10.18 14.50 -19.12
N LYS A 68 -9.13 13.78 -19.54
CA LYS A 68 -7.85 14.31 -20.04
C LYS A 68 -7.12 15.24 -19.06
N LEU A 69 -7.32 15.03 -17.75
CA LEU A 69 -6.75 15.86 -16.67
C LEU A 69 -5.47 15.28 -16.05
N LEU A 70 -5.03 14.08 -16.43
CA LEU A 70 -3.85 13.40 -15.82
C LEU A 70 -2.56 14.24 -15.90
N THR A 71 -2.42 15.10 -16.90
CA THR A 71 -1.26 15.98 -17.03
C THR A 71 -1.22 17.12 -16.01
N GLN A 72 -2.34 17.41 -15.36
CA GLN A 72 -2.48 18.44 -14.33
C GLN A 72 -2.03 17.92 -12.93
N ARG A 73 -0.82 17.37 -12.85
CA ARG A 73 -0.31 16.70 -11.65
C ARG A 73 -0.35 17.53 -10.40
N TRP A 74 0.13 18.79 -10.49
CA TRP A 74 0.16 19.68 -9.34
C TRP A 74 -1.24 20.08 -8.83
N PRO A 75 -2.19 20.53 -9.67
CA PRO A 75 -3.56 20.76 -9.19
C PRO A 75 -4.19 19.54 -8.52
N ILE A 76 -3.98 18.36 -9.06
CA ILE A 76 -4.52 17.11 -8.47
C ILE A 76 -3.88 16.85 -7.11
N GLN A 77 -2.55 16.91 -7.01
CA GLN A 77 -1.84 16.73 -5.73
C GLN A 77 -2.29 17.78 -4.71
N LEU A 78 -2.38 19.03 -5.09
CA LEU A 78 -2.85 20.12 -4.23
C LEU A 78 -4.28 19.85 -3.72
N THR A 79 -5.18 19.39 -4.60
CA THR A 79 -6.53 19.02 -4.21
C THR A 79 -6.53 17.91 -3.15
N MET A 80 -5.71 16.86 -3.34
CA MET A 80 -5.60 15.78 -2.34
C MET A 80 -5.01 16.28 -1.02
N MET A 81 -4.04 17.19 -1.07
CA MET A 81 -3.46 17.82 0.12
C MET A 81 -4.50 18.67 0.86
N LEU A 82 -5.30 19.46 0.15
CA LEU A 82 -6.38 20.27 0.75
C LEU A 82 -7.45 19.37 1.37
N LEU A 83 -7.87 18.31 0.69
CA LEU A 83 -8.81 17.33 1.25
C LEU A 83 -8.23 16.64 2.50
N THR A 84 -6.93 16.35 2.52
CA THR A 84 -6.26 15.83 3.72
C THR A 84 -6.39 16.81 4.89
N LEU A 85 -6.11 18.10 4.68
CA LEU A 85 -6.19 19.12 5.71
C LEU A 85 -7.63 19.37 6.17
N ILE A 86 -8.59 19.39 5.24
CA ILE A 86 -10.02 19.53 5.57
C ILE A 86 -10.50 18.35 6.44
N CYS A 87 -10.14 17.12 6.04
CA CYS A 87 -10.47 15.94 6.86
C CYS A 87 -9.77 15.94 8.21
N ALA A 88 -8.51 16.36 8.28
CA ALA A 88 -7.76 16.45 9.53
C ALA A 88 -8.38 17.52 10.48
N ALA A 89 -8.68 18.70 9.98
CA ALA A 89 -9.37 19.75 10.73
C ALA A 89 -10.78 19.32 11.16
N GLY A 90 -11.54 18.70 10.24
CA GLY A 90 -12.86 18.16 10.56
C GLY A 90 -12.80 17.08 11.64
N ARG A 91 -11.81 16.19 11.60
CA ARG A 91 -11.59 15.18 12.64
C ARG A 91 -11.25 15.81 13.98
N TYR A 92 -10.39 16.83 13.99
CA TYR A 92 -10.05 17.59 15.19
C TYR A 92 -11.26 18.24 15.84
N VAL A 93 -12.11 18.91 15.04
CA VAL A 93 -13.28 19.64 15.54
C VAL A 93 -14.43 18.71 15.94
N THR A 94 -14.69 17.67 15.15
CA THR A 94 -15.87 16.80 15.34
C THR A 94 -15.60 15.56 16.18
N HIS A 95 -14.31 15.23 16.42
CA HIS A 95 -13.84 13.98 17.03
C HIS A 95 -14.34 12.70 16.30
N LYS A 96 -14.82 12.82 15.05
CA LYS A 96 -15.28 11.69 14.23
C LYS A 96 -14.17 11.17 13.35
N PRO A 97 -14.11 9.86 13.05
CA PRO A 97 -13.12 9.27 12.16
C PRO A 97 -13.36 9.71 10.71
N LEU A 98 -12.63 10.71 10.25
CA LEU A 98 -12.62 11.14 8.85
C LEU A 98 -11.43 10.51 8.08
N PRO A 99 -11.51 10.37 6.76
CA PRO A 99 -10.56 9.58 5.95
C PRO A 99 -9.24 10.32 5.64
N VAL A 100 -8.57 10.85 6.67
CA VAL A 100 -7.28 11.58 6.54
C VAL A 100 -6.23 10.72 5.82
N ALA A 101 -6.10 9.45 6.22
CA ALA A 101 -5.10 8.54 5.66
C ALA A 101 -5.29 8.28 4.15
N ILE A 102 -6.53 8.24 3.67
CA ILE A 102 -6.82 8.01 2.25
C ILE A 102 -6.27 9.17 1.40
N PHE A 103 -6.64 10.40 1.71
CA PHE A 103 -6.20 11.56 0.95
C PHE A 103 -4.70 11.85 1.11
N MET A 104 -4.13 11.57 2.29
CA MET A 104 -2.69 11.65 2.51
C MET A 104 -1.92 10.65 1.64
N ALA A 105 -2.36 9.40 1.57
CA ALA A 105 -1.77 8.38 0.72
C ALA A 105 -1.92 8.73 -0.77
N MET A 106 -3.08 9.24 -1.20
CA MET A 106 -3.27 9.71 -2.57
C MET A 106 -2.35 10.89 -2.91
N SER A 107 -2.11 11.82 -1.98
CA SER A 107 -1.13 12.91 -2.17
C SER A 107 0.28 12.37 -2.41
N LEU A 108 0.70 11.32 -1.67
CA LEU A 108 1.99 10.64 -1.87
C LEU A 108 2.06 9.94 -3.23
N MET A 109 0.98 9.27 -3.65
CA MET A 109 0.95 8.60 -4.95
C MET A 109 1.08 9.59 -6.11
N TRP A 110 0.42 10.76 -6.04
CA TRP A 110 0.58 11.83 -7.04
C TRP A 110 1.95 12.51 -6.99
N MET A 111 2.55 12.64 -5.81
CA MET A 111 3.95 13.04 -5.68
C MET A 111 4.87 12.06 -6.42
N ALA A 112 4.68 10.76 -6.22
CA ALA A 112 5.47 9.72 -6.89
C ALA A 112 5.28 9.74 -8.43
N ASP A 113 4.05 9.98 -8.92
CA ASP A 113 3.80 10.17 -10.36
C ASP A 113 4.56 11.39 -10.92
N THR A 114 4.63 12.48 -10.16
CA THR A 114 5.40 13.67 -10.55
C THR A 114 6.90 13.38 -10.65
N LEU A 115 7.46 12.58 -9.72
CA LEU A 115 8.87 12.14 -9.79
C LEU A 115 9.09 11.30 -11.05
N ARG A 116 8.20 10.33 -11.30
CA ARG A 116 8.28 9.48 -12.50
C ARG A 116 8.14 10.29 -13.81
N ALA A 117 7.29 11.28 -13.84
CA ALA A 117 7.14 12.17 -15.00
C ALA A 117 8.41 12.99 -15.26
N SER A 118 9.12 13.39 -14.20
CA SER A 118 10.43 14.05 -14.34
C SER A 118 11.50 13.12 -14.95
N GLU A 119 11.46 11.84 -14.65
CA GLU A 119 12.35 10.84 -15.29
C GLU A 119 12.09 10.72 -16.80
N ARG A 120 10.83 10.88 -17.21
CA ARG A 120 10.45 10.86 -18.63
C ARG A 120 10.67 12.21 -19.34
N GLY A 121 11.17 13.22 -18.61
CA GLY A 121 11.34 14.57 -19.15
C GLY A 121 10.05 15.36 -19.35
N GLU A 122 8.91 14.88 -18.84
CA GLU A 122 7.60 15.52 -19.01
C GLU A 122 7.42 16.75 -18.12
N VAL A 123 8.17 16.83 -16.99
CA VAL A 123 8.11 17.94 -16.05
C VAL A 123 9.51 18.36 -15.57
N ALA A 124 9.67 19.65 -15.30
CA ALA A 124 10.92 20.21 -14.79
C ALA A 124 11.20 19.79 -13.34
N GLY A 125 12.47 19.77 -12.93
CA GLY A 125 12.87 19.47 -11.54
C GLY A 125 12.25 20.40 -10.48
N ALA A 126 11.90 21.63 -10.86
CA ALA A 126 11.16 22.55 -10.00
C ALA A 126 9.76 22.00 -9.61
N ALA A 127 9.10 21.25 -10.50
CA ALA A 127 7.82 20.61 -10.19
C ALA A 127 7.99 19.49 -9.14
N VAL A 128 9.09 18.73 -9.23
CA VAL A 128 9.45 17.69 -8.22
C VAL A 128 9.69 18.35 -6.87
N LYS A 129 10.53 19.41 -6.82
CA LYS A 129 10.78 20.13 -5.56
C LYS A 129 9.48 20.63 -4.93
N ARG A 130 8.61 21.25 -5.73
CA ARG A 130 7.30 21.74 -5.28
C ARG A 130 6.41 20.61 -4.73
N ALA A 131 6.37 19.46 -5.41
CA ALA A 131 5.58 18.31 -4.99
C ALA A 131 6.05 17.74 -3.65
N VAL A 132 7.37 17.58 -3.47
CA VAL A 132 7.97 17.05 -2.24
C VAL A 132 7.83 18.05 -1.08
N ILE A 133 8.18 19.32 -1.30
CA ILE A 133 8.07 20.37 -0.26
C ILE A 133 6.62 20.54 0.16
N GLY A 134 5.69 20.62 -0.80
CA GLY A 134 4.26 20.70 -0.49
C GLY A 134 3.79 19.55 0.37
N MET A 135 4.21 18.31 0.07
CA MET A 135 3.87 17.14 0.89
C MET A 135 4.42 17.25 2.31
N ILE A 136 5.68 17.68 2.50
CA ILE A 136 6.30 17.84 3.83
C ILE A 136 5.58 18.93 4.63
N VAL A 137 5.28 20.08 4.00
CA VAL A 137 4.59 21.20 4.65
C VAL A 137 3.18 20.80 5.09
N MET A 138 2.44 20.05 4.24
CA MET A 138 1.10 19.58 4.57
C MET A 138 1.11 18.51 5.68
N LEU A 139 2.15 17.66 5.71
CA LEU A 139 2.23 16.51 6.61
C LEU A 139 2.12 16.91 8.09
N VAL A 140 2.78 18.01 8.50
CA VAL A 140 2.82 18.43 9.90
C VAL A 140 1.43 18.80 10.42
N PRO A 141 0.71 19.79 9.84
CA PRO A 141 -0.61 20.15 10.34
C PRO A 141 -1.63 19.01 10.14
N ALA A 142 -1.56 18.25 9.05
CA ALA A 142 -2.46 17.12 8.83
C ALA A 142 -2.30 16.02 9.88
N SER A 143 -1.05 15.73 10.30
CA SER A 143 -0.80 14.71 11.32
C SER A 143 -1.20 15.18 12.71
N LEU A 144 -0.89 16.42 13.08
CA LEU A 144 -1.24 16.96 14.41
C LEU A 144 -2.76 17.08 14.58
N LEU A 145 -3.46 17.62 13.59
CA LEU A 145 -4.92 17.76 13.62
C LEU A 145 -5.64 16.43 13.45
N GLY A 146 -5.11 15.56 12.57
CA GLY A 146 -5.76 14.31 12.24
C GLY A 146 -5.56 13.19 13.27
N TYR A 147 -4.46 13.19 14.00
CA TYR A 147 -4.10 12.07 14.88
C TYR A 147 -3.78 12.50 16.33
N GLY A 148 -3.88 13.80 16.67
CA GLY A 148 -3.68 14.29 18.02
C GLY A 148 -2.34 13.88 18.62
N ASP A 149 -2.35 13.22 19.77
CA ASP A 149 -1.14 12.77 20.50
C ASP A 149 -0.28 11.79 19.71
N GLU A 150 -0.86 11.03 18.78
CA GLU A 150 -0.13 10.15 17.86
C GLU A 150 0.51 10.92 16.68
N GLY A 151 0.15 12.19 16.48
CA GLY A 151 0.62 13.01 15.38
C GLY A 151 2.13 13.03 15.19
N PRO A 152 2.96 13.23 16.23
CA PRO A 152 4.43 13.22 16.11
C PRO A 152 4.98 11.89 15.57
N ARG A 153 4.40 10.77 15.95
CA ARG A 153 4.76 9.44 15.45
C ARG A 153 4.49 9.31 13.94
N TYR A 154 3.33 9.79 13.49
CA TYR A 154 3.01 9.80 12.06
C TYR A 154 3.95 10.73 11.27
N ILE A 155 4.22 11.94 11.77
CA ILE A 155 5.17 12.88 11.15
C ILE A 155 6.53 12.19 10.95
N THR A 156 7.09 11.62 12.00
CA THR A 156 8.41 10.95 11.95
C THR A 156 8.41 9.80 10.95
N SER A 157 7.38 8.95 10.98
CA SER A 157 7.27 7.79 10.08
C SER A 157 7.17 8.21 8.61
N TYR A 158 6.35 9.20 8.29
CA TYR A 158 6.21 9.71 6.93
C TYR A 158 7.46 10.45 6.43
N LEU A 159 8.12 11.25 7.28
CA LEU A 159 9.36 11.92 6.90
C LEU A 159 10.47 10.92 6.59
N ILE A 160 10.61 9.87 7.40
CA ILE A 160 11.56 8.79 7.13
C ILE A 160 11.22 8.09 5.81
N ALA A 161 9.96 7.74 5.60
CA ALA A 161 9.51 7.06 4.38
C ALA A 161 9.73 7.92 3.12
N ILE A 162 9.36 9.21 3.16
CA ILE A 162 9.59 10.16 2.06
C ILE A 162 11.10 10.34 1.83
N GLY A 163 11.88 10.50 2.89
CA GLY A 163 13.33 10.66 2.82
C GLY A 163 14.00 9.45 2.15
N ILE A 164 13.68 8.23 2.59
CA ILE A 164 14.19 6.99 1.99
C ILE A 164 13.75 6.91 0.51
N PHE A 165 12.47 7.17 0.21
CA PHE A 165 11.96 7.12 -1.15
C PHE A 165 12.68 8.11 -2.08
N VAL A 166 12.82 9.38 -1.67
CA VAL A 166 13.53 10.40 -2.46
C VAL A 166 15.02 10.08 -2.60
N LEU A 167 15.65 9.53 -1.55
CA LEU A 167 17.04 9.08 -1.60
C LEU A 167 17.22 7.93 -2.60
N CYS A 168 16.39 6.90 -2.53
CA CYS A 168 16.41 5.77 -3.47
C CYS A 168 16.15 6.26 -4.90
N TRP A 169 15.17 7.14 -5.08
CA TRP A 169 14.90 7.74 -6.38
C TRP A 169 16.09 8.53 -6.93
N SER A 170 16.73 9.36 -6.11
CA SER A 170 17.91 10.17 -6.53
C SER A 170 19.13 9.31 -6.85
N LYS A 171 19.28 8.15 -6.20
CA LYS A 171 20.39 7.21 -6.37
C LYS A 171 20.04 6.02 -7.28
N ARG A 172 18.95 6.07 -8.02
CA ARG A 172 18.45 4.93 -8.84
C ARG A 172 19.48 4.35 -9.80
N ALA A 173 20.35 5.16 -10.39
CA ALA A 173 21.43 4.69 -11.25
C ALA A 173 22.43 3.75 -10.53
N ALA A 174 22.54 3.84 -9.20
CA ALA A 174 23.34 2.90 -8.42
C ALA A 174 22.66 1.53 -8.29
N PHE A 175 21.33 1.49 -8.33
CA PHE A 175 20.54 0.25 -8.27
C PHE A 175 20.50 -0.48 -9.62
N GLU A 176 20.83 0.17 -10.73
CA GLU A 176 20.95 -0.46 -12.06
C GLU A 176 22.22 -1.31 -12.17
N LYS A 177 23.21 -1.10 -11.29
CA LYS A 177 24.43 -1.91 -11.26
C LYS A 177 24.10 -3.31 -10.77
N SER A 178 24.28 -4.30 -11.66
CA SER A 178 24.00 -5.70 -11.34
C SER A 178 25.05 -6.27 -10.37
N ASN A 179 24.68 -6.33 -9.09
CA ASN A 179 25.39 -7.11 -8.08
C ASN A 179 24.41 -8.04 -7.34
N ILE A 180 24.93 -8.95 -6.52
CA ILE A 180 24.10 -9.96 -5.83
C ILE A 180 23.07 -9.31 -4.90
N LEU A 181 23.42 -8.20 -4.25
CA LEU A 181 22.52 -7.47 -3.36
C LEU A 181 21.36 -6.84 -4.15
N MET A 182 21.66 -6.19 -5.29
CA MET A 182 20.62 -5.57 -6.13
C MET A 182 19.68 -6.61 -6.73
N ARG A 183 20.20 -7.79 -7.10
CA ARG A 183 19.35 -8.91 -7.55
C ARG A 183 18.44 -9.42 -6.43
N ALA A 184 18.98 -9.60 -5.22
CA ALA A 184 18.18 -10.04 -4.06
C ALA A 184 17.09 -9.02 -3.70
N LEU A 185 17.41 -7.71 -3.70
CA LEU A 185 16.42 -6.64 -3.50
C LEU A 185 15.36 -6.62 -4.60
N GLY A 186 15.75 -6.88 -5.86
CA GLY A 186 14.81 -7.02 -6.98
C GLY A 186 13.84 -8.18 -6.76
N TRP A 187 14.31 -9.36 -6.36
CA TRP A 187 13.44 -10.49 -6.01
C TRP A 187 12.50 -10.18 -4.86
N LEU A 188 12.99 -9.54 -3.78
CA LEU A 188 12.14 -9.11 -2.68
C LEU A 188 11.09 -8.08 -3.14
N GLY A 189 11.45 -7.18 -4.06
CA GLY A 189 10.53 -6.26 -4.70
C GLY A 189 9.43 -6.98 -5.48
N ASP A 190 9.80 -7.97 -6.30
CA ASP A 190 8.86 -8.78 -7.05
C ASP A 190 7.88 -9.56 -6.14
N TRP A 191 8.35 -10.03 -4.98
CA TRP A 191 7.53 -10.81 -4.04
C TRP A 191 6.81 -9.93 -3.00
N SER A 192 7.09 -8.63 -2.97
CA SER A 192 6.62 -7.71 -1.92
C SER A 192 5.10 -7.71 -1.76
N TYR A 193 4.36 -7.80 -2.85
CA TYR A 193 2.90 -7.85 -2.83
C TYR A 193 2.38 -9.15 -2.19
N GLY A 194 2.97 -10.29 -2.55
CA GLY A 194 2.69 -11.57 -1.90
C GLY A 194 3.04 -11.57 -0.41
N ILE A 195 4.22 -11.01 -0.04
CA ILE A 195 4.63 -10.85 1.36
C ILE A 195 3.59 -10.01 2.11
N TYR A 196 3.18 -8.89 1.52
CA TYR A 196 2.19 -7.99 2.10
C TYR A 196 0.83 -8.66 2.33
N LEU A 197 0.35 -9.46 1.39
CA LEU A 197 -0.94 -10.15 1.51
C LEU A 197 -0.91 -11.32 2.50
N MET A 198 0.20 -12.05 2.54
CA MET A 198 0.27 -13.33 3.27
C MET A 198 0.79 -13.23 4.70
N HIS A 199 1.52 -12.12 5.06
CA HIS A 199 2.15 -12.05 6.37
C HIS A 199 1.15 -12.18 7.53
N GLY A 200 -0.03 -11.54 7.43
CA GLY A 200 -1.05 -11.66 8.47
C GLY A 200 -1.58 -13.08 8.66
N SER A 201 -1.71 -13.85 7.57
CA SER A 201 -2.11 -15.25 7.61
C SER A 201 -0.99 -16.14 8.17
N MET A 202 0.27 -15.89 7.81
CA MET A 202 1.43 -16.61 8.33
C MET A 202 1.67 -16.34 9.81
N LEU A 203 1.43 -15.12 10.28
CA LEU A 203 1.48 -14.79 11.70
C LEU A 203 0.47 -15.62 12.52
N ILE A 204 -0.73 -15.85 12.00
CA ILE A 204 -1.71 -16.70 12.69
C ILE A 204 -1.33 -18.17 12.61
N LEU A 205 -0.89 -18.63 11.46
CA LEU A 205 -0.57 -20.04 11.26
C LEU A 205 0.66 -20.49 12.06
N ILE A 206 1.68 -19.65 12.13
CA ILE A 206 3.00 -20.01 12.67
C ILE A 206 3.32 -19.25 13.95
N ALA A 207 3.21 -17.91 13.91
CA ALA A 207 3.67 -17.10 15.03
C ALA A 207 2.78 -17.23 16.27
N GLN A 208 1.46 -17.31 16.13
CA GLN A 208 0.56 -17.44 17.27
C GLN A 208 0.74 -18.77 18.02
N PRO A 209 0.80 -19.94 17.36
CA PRO A 209 1.09 -21.20 18.07
C PRO A 209 2.46 -21.20 18.74
N LEU A 210 3.51 -20.71 18.06
CA LEU A 210 4.85 -20.62 18.62
C LEU A 210 4.93 -19.69 19.84
N ARG A 211 4.24 -18.55 19.83
CA ARG A 211 4.22 -17.63 20.98
C ARG A 211 3.53 -18.20 22.23
N LYS A 212 2.72 -19.24 22.08
CA LYS A 212 2.16 -19.95 23.23
C LYS A 212 3.20 -20.85 23.91
N SER A 213 4.23 -21.29 23.18
CA SER A 213 5.29 -22.18 23.68
C SER A 213 6.62 -21.45 23.95
N THR A 214 6.82 -20.26 23.39
CA THR A 214 8.03 -19.46 23.62
C THR A 214 7.74 -17.97 23.54
N GLU A 215 8.30 -17.18 24.47
CA GLU A 215 8.22 -15.71 24.44
C GLU A 215 9.30 -15.08 23.52
N ASN A 216 10.16 -15.91 22.92
CA ASN A 216 11.26 -15.43 22.09
C ASN A 216 10.76 -14.93 20.73
N VAL A 217 10.69 -13.60 20.60
CA VAL A 217 10.25 -12.91 19.37
C VAL A 217 11.15 -13.21 18.18
N TRP A 218 12.47 -13.34 18.41
CA TRP A 218 13.42 -13.63 17.33
C TRP A 218 13.22 -15.03 16.74
N LEU A 219 13.00 -16.02 17.60
CA LEU A 219 12.71 -17.38 17.15
C LEU A 219 11.39 -17.44 16.38
N THR A 220 10.36 -16.76 16.86
CA THR A 220 9.06 -16.68 16.19
C THR A 220 9.18 -16.01 14.81
N THR A 221 9.95 -14.93 14.72
CA THR A 221 10.20 -14.22 13.44
C THR A 221 11.01 -15.11 12.48
N ALA A 222 12.10 -15.73 12.96
CA ALA A 222 12.93 -16.61 12.15
C ALA A 222 12.17 -17.83 11.61
N ALA A 223 11.23 -18.38 12.38
CA ALA A 223 10.38 -19.48 11.95
C ALA A 223 9.30 -19.07 10.95
N THR A 224 8.80 -17.83 11.04
CA THR A 224 7.71 -17.34 10.18
C THR A 224 8.23 -16.83 8.83
N LEU A 225 9.42 -16.25 8.79
CA LEU A 225 9.95 -15.58 7.60
C LEU A 225 10.20 -16.53 6.40
N PRO A 226 10.86 -17.71 6.53
CA PRO A 226 11.10 -18.60 5.39
C PRO A 226 9.81 -19.10 4.71
N PRO A 227 8.78 -19.62 5.42
CA PRO A 227 7.54 -20.04 4.78
C PRO A 227 6.77 -18.84 4.18
N LEU A 228 6.83 -17.64 4.78
CA LEU A 228 6.26 -16.44 4.19
C LEU A 228 6.92 -16.11 2.84
N LEU A 229 8.24 -16.13 2.77
CA LEU A 229 8.98 -15.87 1.52
C LEU A 229 8.69 -16.94 0.47
N LEU A 230 8.62 -18.21 0.86
CA LEU A 230 8.29 -19.31 -0.05
C LEU A 230 6.88 -19.15 -0.65
N VAL A 231 5.88 -18.89 0.19
CA VAL A 231 4.49 -18.68 -0.28
C VAL A 231 4.40 -17.44 -1.18
N SER A 232 5.09 -16.37 -0.82
CA SER A 232 5.11 -15.14 -1.62
C SER A 232 5.78 -15.36 -2.99
N TRP A 233 6.88 -16.12 -3.04
CA TRP A 233 7.51 -16.52 -4.29
C TRP A 233 6.57 -17.38 -5.17
N LEU A 234 5.85 -18.34 -4.57
CA LEU A 234 4.86 -19.16 -5.29
C LEU A 234 3.73 -18.30 -5.87
N LEU A 235 3.19 -17.38 -5.08
CA LEU A 235 2.16 -16.43 -5.54
C LEU A 235 2.66 -15.58 -6.70
N TYR A 236 3.85 -15.00 -6.58
CA TYR A 236 4.45 -14.24 -7.66
C TYR A 236 4.60 -15.07 -8.93
N ARG A 237 5.23 -16.25 -8.82
CA ARG A 237 5.56 -17.08 -9.97
C ARG A 237 4.33 -17.60 -10.72
N TYR A 238 3.31 -18.05 -9.99
CA TYR A 238 2.17 -18.77 -10.58
C TYR A 238 0.95 -17.89 -10.80
N ILE A 239 0.85 -16.76 -10.15
CA ILE A 239 -0.33 -15.88 -10.24
C ILE A 239 0.05 -14.49 -10.75
N GLU A 240 0.96 -13.78 -10.07
CA GLU A 240 1.22 -12.37 -10.39
C GLU A 240 1.97 -12.21 -11.72
N ALA A 241 3.10 -12.89 -11.90
CA ALA A 241 3.91 -12.77 -13.11
C ALA A 241 3.17 -13.19 -14.40
N PRO A 242 2.33 -14.25 -14.44
CA PRO A 242 1.46 -14.53 -15.57
C PRO A 242 0.44 -13.43 -15.85
N MET A 243 -0.24 -12.92 -14.81
CA MET A 243 -1.24 -11.86 -14.96
C MET A 243 -0.63 -10.53 -15.44
N ILE A 244 0.56 -10.18 -14.94
CA ILE A 244 1.32 -9.01 -15.44
C ILE A 244 1.66 -9.16 -16.92
N ARG A 245 2.06 -10.36 -17.36
CA ARG A 245 2.34 -10.64 -18.79
C ARG A 245 1.10 -10.47 -19.66
N ILE A 246 -0.04 -11.02 -19.23
CA ILE A 246 -1.31 -10.88 -19.93
C ILE A 246 -1.69 -9.40 -20.02
N GLY A 247 -1.62 -8.65 -18.92
CA GLY A 247 -1.90 -7.21 -18.90
C GLY A 247 -1.04 -6.42 -19.88
N LYS A 248 0.27 -6.69 -19.92
CA LYS A 248 1.19 -6.06 -20.88
C LYS A 248 0.86 -6.39 -22.35
N GLN A 249 0.41 -7.61 -22.64
CA GLN A 249 0.01 -8.00 -24.00
C GLN A 249 -1.26 -7.28 -24.46
N LEU A 250 -2.25 -7.17 -23.58
CA LEU A 250 -3.50 -6.45 -23.85
C LEU A 250 -3.24 -4.96 -24.11
N THR A 251 -2.37 -4.33 -23.33
CA THR A 251 -2.04 -2.90 -23.49
C THR A 251 -1.31 -2.65 -24.82
N LYS A 252 -0.38 -3.52 -25.22
CA LYS A 252 0.32 -3.38 -26.52
C LYS A 252 -0.62 -3.52 -27.73
N ARG A 253 -1.69 -4.29 -27.65
CA ARG A 253 -2.67 -4.46 -28.73
C ARG A 253 -3.50 -3.19 -28.99
N ASN A 254 -3.64 -2.33 -28.02
CA ASN A 254 -4.46 -1.10 -28.11
C ASN A 254 -3.65 0.14 -28.54
N THR A 255 -2.35 0.00 -28.81
CA THR A 255 -1.45 1.10 -29.24
C THR A 255 -1.05 1.01 -30.72
N VAL A 256 -1.73 0.17 -31.53
CA VAL A 256 -1.55 0.06 -33.00
C VAL A 256 -2.72 0.69 -33.72
#